data_c2dd222f16371843b0e4203feb5e842a
#
_entry.id   c2dd222f16371843b0e4203feb5e842a
#
_cell.length_a   1.000
_cell.length_b   1.000
_cell.length_c   1.000
_cell.angle_alpha   90.00
_cell.angle_beta   90.00
_cell.angle_gamma   90.00
#
_symmetry.space_group_name_H-M   'P 1'
#
loop_
_entity.id
_entity.type
_entity.pdbx_description
1 polymer ?
#
loop_
_entity_poly.entity_id
_entity_poly.type
_entity_poly.pdbx_seq_one_letter_code
_entity_poly.pdbx_strand_id
1 'polypeptide(L)'
;MKNIVIIGGSKGIGNAIASQMVGENKVVNISRSAPTVTHPNLKHYELNVLEDELPEIENIDVLIYCPGSINLKPIMSLSIDDFRNDFEINVIGAVKAIQKYLPALKKGNNPVSYTHLTLP
;
A
#
# COMPACT_ATOMS: atom_id res chain seq x y z
N MET A 1 11.72 -16.93 4.76
CA MET A 1 11.60 -15.57 4.22
C MET A 1 10.23 -15.40 3.59
N LYS A 2 9.43 -14.46 4.07
CA LYS A 2 8.09 -14.20 3.53
C LYS A 2 8.14 -13.17 2.40
N ASN A 3 7.14 -13.22 1.54
CA ASN A 3 6.94 -12.23 0.48
C ASN A 3 5.89 -11.22 0.95
N ILE A 4 6.32 -9.99 1.16
CA ILE A 4 5.48 -8.91 1.69
C ILE A 4 5.31 -7.85 0.62
N VAL A 5 4.07 -7.47 0.34
CA VAL A 5 3.76 -6.35 -0.56
C VAL A 5 3.20 -5.21 0.28
N ILE A 6 3.82 -4.04 0.15
CA ILE A 6 3.38 -2.82 0.83
C ILE A 6 3.01 -1.80 -0.24
N ILE A 7 1.79 -1.33 -0.20
CA ILE A 7 1.35 -0.20 -1.01
C ILE A 7 1.39 1.03 -0.12
N GLY A 8 2.14 2.06 -0.55
CA GLY A 8 2.34 3.26 0.24
C GLY A 8 3.46 3.16 1.26
N GLY A 9 4.54 2.44 0.94
CA GLY A 9 5.67 2.21 1.85
C GLY A 9 6.78 3.25 1.79
N SER A 10 6.58 4.40 1.12
CA SER A 10 7.63 5.41 0.98
C SER A 10 7.70 6.40 2.15
N LYS A 11 6.64 6.52 2.92
CA LYS A 11 6.53 7.49 4.02
C LYS A 11 5.76 6.90 5.20
N GLY A 12 5.91 7.53 6.36
CA GLY A 12 5.11 7.23 7.54
C GLY A 12 5.17 5.77 7.97
N ILE A 13 4.00 5.21 8.30
CA ILE A 13 3.87 3.85 8.83
C ILE A 13 4.36 2.82 7.81
N GLY A 14 3.99 2.98 6.55
CA GLY A 14 4.41 2.05 5.50
C GLY A 14 5.93 1.97 5.36
N ASN A 15 6.60 3.11 5.40
CA ASN A 15 8.07 3.15 5.36
C ASN A 15 8.70 2.50 6.59
N ALA A 16 8.13 2.73 7.77
CA ALA A 16 8.60 2.10 9.00
C ALA A 16 8.47 0.58 8.94
N ILE A 17 7.34 0.08 8.42
CA ILE A 17 7.14 -1.36 8.24
C ILE A 17 8.15 -1.92 7.26
N ALA A 18 8.35 -1.28 6.11
CA ALA A 18 9.33 -1.71 5.11
C ALA A 18 10.72 -1.80 5.72
N SER A 19 11.13 -0.78 6.46
CA SER A 19 12.45 -0.73 7.11
C SER A 19 12.66 -1.88 8.09
N GLN A 20 11.63 -2.26 8.83
CA GLN A 20 11.72 -3.36 9.79
C GLN A 20 11.68 -4.73 9.15
N MET A 21 11.00 -4.88 8.02
CA MET A 21 10.76 -6.21 7.42
C MET A 21 11.84 -6.65 6.45
N VAL A 22 12.58 -5.72 5.83
CA VAL A 22 13.55 -6.06 4.77
C VAL A 22 14.71 -6.95 5.23
N GLY A 23 15.06 -6.92 6.50
CA GLY A 23 16.16 -7.73 7.03
C GLY A 23 15.91 -9.23 6.92
N GLU A 24 14.66 -9.66 7.07
CA GLU A 24 14.28 -11.08 7.12
C GLU A 24 13.28 -11.50 6.05
N ASN A 25 12.80 -10.56 5.24
CA ASN A 25 11.74 -10.81 4.27
C ASN A 25 12.03 -10.15 2.94
N LYS A 26 11.42 -10.67 1.88
CA LYS A 26 11.38 -9.99 0.60
C LYS A 26 10.21 -9.01 0.62
N VAL A 27 10.50 -7.74 0.36
CA VAL A 27 9.50 -6.67 0.40
C VAL A 27 9.38 -6.02 -0.97
N VAL A 28 8.17 -5.93 -1.48
CA VAL A 28 7.83 -5.15 -2.67
C VAL A 28 7.08 -3.92 -2.20
N ASN A 29 7.60 -2.74 -2.52
CA ASN A 29 6.93 -1.48 -2.25
C ASN A 29 6.34 -0.90 -3.54
N ILE A 30 5.09 -0.47 -3.47
CA ILE A 30 4.39 0.19 -4.57
C ILE A 30 3.93 1.55 -4.05
N SER A 31 4.52 2.62 -4.58
CA SER A 31 4.19 3.99 -4.16
C SER A 31 4.63 5.00 -5.20
N ARG A 32 4.14 6.23 -5.05
CA ARG A 32 4.44 7.32 -5.99
C ARG A 32 5.86 7.88 -5.85
N SER A 33 6.50 7.63 -4.72
CA SER A 33 7.87 8.09 -4.47
C SER A 33 8.69 6.96 -3.87
N ALA A 34 10.01 7.07 -3.96
CA ALA A 34 10.90 6.04 -3.43
C ALA A 34 10.88 6.02 -1.89
N PRO A 35 10.98 4.83 -1.27
CA PRO A 35 11.16 4.74 0.17
C PRO A 35 12.55 5.22 0.58
N THR A 36 12.71 5.53 1.86
CA THR A 36 14.02 5.95 2.38
C THR A 36 14.97 4.77 2.57
N VAL A 37 14.41 3.57 2.78
CA VAL A 37 15.22 2.36 2.96
C VAL A 37 15.70 1.83 1.61
N THR A 38 16.97 1.41 1.57
CA THR A 38 17.56 0.72 0.42
C THR A 38 18.13 -0.60 0.94
N HIS A 39 17.73 -1.70 0.33
CA HIS A 39 18.15 -3.04 0.77
C HIS A 39 18.02 -4.03 -0.40
N PRO A 40 18.92 -5.05 -0.50
CA PRO A 40 18.80 -6.06 -1.56
C PRO A 40 17.46 -6.80 -1.58
N ASN A 41 16.79 -6.92 -0.44
CA ASN A 41 15.48 -7.57 -0.33
C ASN A 41 14.30 -6.65 -0.65
N LEU A 42 14.54 -5.38 -0.93
CA LEU A 42 13.50 -4.42 -1.27
C LEU A 42 13.47 -4.16 -2.76
N LYS A 43 12.31 -4.36 -3.37
CA LYS A 43 12.03 -3.96 -4.75
C LYS A 43 10.97 -2.86 -4.73
N HIS A 44 11.25 -1.77 -5.44
CA HIS A 44 10.35 -0.62 -5.49
C HIS A 44 9.76 -0.44 -6.89
N TYR A 45 8.42 -0.27 -6.95
CA TYR A 45 7.72 0.13 -8.16
C TYR A 45 7.15 1.53 -7.94
N GLU A 46 7.59 2.49 -8.75
CA GLU A 46 7.09 3.86 -8.66
C GLU A 46 5.86 4.00 -9.55
N LEU A 47 4.69 4.02 -8.92
CA LEU A 47 3.43 4.19 -9.63
C LEU A 47 2.34 4.69 -8.67
N ASN A 48 1.22 5.11 -9.27
CA ASN A 48 0.03 5.55 -8.55
C ASN A 48 -1.00 4.43 -8.54
N VAL A 49 -1.34 3.91 -7.37
CA VAL A 49 -2.28 2.78 -7.25
C VAL A 49 -3.66 3.08 -7.84
N LEU A 50 -4.08 4.35 -7.86
CA LEU A 50 -5.38 4.73 -8.40
C LEU A 50 -5.42 4.80 -9.92
N GLU A 51 -4.32 5.17 -10.56
CA GLU A 51 -4.27 5.47 -11.99
C GLU A 51 -3.52 4.43 -12.80
N ASP A 52 -2.51 3.81 -12.23
CA ASP A 52 -1.62 2.90 -12.95
C ASP A 52 -2.04 1.44 -12.77
N GLU A 53 -1.62 0.61 -13.70
CA GLU A 53 -1.79 -0.83 -13.58
C GLU A 53 -0.77 -1.37 -12.59
N LEU A 54 -1.24 -2.19 -11.64
CA LEU A 54 -0.38 -2.79 -10.63
C LEU A 54 0.46 -3.92 -11.24
N PRO A 55 1.73 -4.08 -10.82
CA PRO A 55 2.59 -5.13 -11.35
C PRO A 55 2.09 -6.53 -10.98
N GLU A 56 2.40 -7.52 -11.84
CA GLU A 56 2.11 -8.92 -11.55
C GLU A 56 3.05 -9.44 -10.47
N ILE A 57 2.49 -10.04 -9.43
CA ILE A 57 3.24 -10.67 -8.33
C ILE A 57 2.59 -12.02 -8.07
N GLU A 58 3.38 -13.10 -8.14
CA GLU A 58 2.85 -14.46 -8.12
C GLU A 58 2.51 -14.97 -6.73
N ASN A 59 3.37 -14.73 -5.76
CA ASN A 59 3.21 -15.26 -4.40
C ASN A 59 3.32 -14.14 -3.38
N ILE A 60 2.30 -13.98 -2.57
CA ILE A 60 2.25 -12.95 -1.53
C ILE A 60 1.82 -13.62 -0.22
N ASP A 61 2.63 -13.45 0.82
CA ASP A 61 2.27 -13.92 2.16
C ASP A 61 1.53 -12.84 2.94
N VAL A 62 1.91 -11.57 2.74
CA VAL A 62 1.28 -10.43 3.43
C VAL A 62 1.09 -9.28 2.46
N LEU A 63 -0.11 -8.73 2.42
CA LEU A 63 -0.43 -7.51 1.67
C LEU A 63 -0.82 -6.41 2.65
N ILE A 64 -0.13 -5.27 2.56
CA ILE A 64 -0.36 -4.13 3.44
C ILE A 64 -0.69 -2.90 2.58
N TYR A 65 -1.83 -2.27 2.87
CA TYR A 65 -2.27 -1.07 2.18
C TYR A 65 -2.21 0.12 3.13
N CYS A 66 -1.27 1.04 2.87
CA CYS A 66 -1.02 2.21 3.73
C CYS A 66 -1.48 3.54 3.18
N PRO A 67 -1.78 3.72 1.87
CA PRO A 67 -2.23 5.03 1.40
C PRO A 67 -3.48 5.47 2.12
N GLY A 68 -3.55 6.75 2.45
CA GLY A 68 -4.72 7.33 3.08
C GLY A 68 -4.64 8.84 3.04
N SER A 69 -5.79 9.48 3.07
CA SER A 69 -5.90 10.92 3.14
C SER A 69 -7.13 11.32 3.94
N ILE A 70 -7.08 12.51 4.48
CA ILE A 70 -8.23 13.14 5.12
C ILE A 70 -8.11 14.65 4.95
N ASN A 71 -9.22 15.30 4.61
CA ASN A 71 -9.29 16.75 4.51
C ASN A 71 -9.78 17.31 5.85
N LEU A 72 -8.86 17.91 6.62
CA LEU A 72 -9.19 18.51 7.91
C LEU A 72 -9.61 19.96 7.73
N LYS A 73 -10.88 20.15 7.36
CA LYS A 73 -11.50 21.46 7.17
C LYS A 73 -12.87 21.48 7.85
N PRO A 74 -13.37 22.67 8.23
CA PRO A 74 -14.77 22.76 8.68
C PRO A 74 -15.71 22.23 7.61
N ILE A 75 -16.80 21.60 8.03
CA ILE A 75 -17.76 20.96 7.11
C ILE A 75 -18.25 21.90 6.02
N MET A 76 -18.40 23.17 6.34
CA MET A 76 -18.88 24.18 5.38
C MET A 76 -17.84 24.52 4.30
N SER A 77 -16.58 24.19 4.54
CA SER A 77 -15.48 24.43 3.61
C SER A 77 -15.12 23.20 2.77
N LEU A 78 -15.67 22.02 3.10
CA LEU A 78 -15.43 20.79 2.36
C LEU A 78 -16.27 20.75 1.09
N SER A 79 -15.63 20.47 -0.04
CA SER A 79 -16.33 20.22 -1.29
C SER A 79 -16.69 18.74 -1.40
N ILE A 80 -17.62 18.42 -2.29
CA ILE A 80 -17.94 17.02 -2.61
C ILE A 80 -16.73 16.32 -3.20
N ASP A 81 -15.90 17.04 -3.96
CA ASP A 81 -14.67 16.46 -4.52
C ASP A 81 -13.66 16.09 -3.42
N ASP A 82 -13.60 16.85 -2.33
CA ASP A 82 -12.76 16.48 -1.18
C ASP A 82 -13.17 15.12 -0.62
N PHE A 83 -14.48 14.88 -0.47
CA PHE A 83 -14.99 13.58 -0.02
C PHE A 83 -14.73 12.47 -1.02
N ARG A 84 -14.92 12.73 -2.31
CA ARG A 84 -14.67 11.73 -3.35
C ARG A 84 -13.20 11.34 -3.42
N ASN A 85 -12.30 12.31 -3.31
CA ASN A 85 -10.85 12.05 -3.33
C ASN A 85 -10.43 11.20 -2.13
N ASP A 86 -10.94 11.50 -0.94
CA ASP A 86 -10.65 10.69 0.24
C ASP A 86 -11.20 9.27 0.10
N PHE A 87 -12.41 9.13 -0.44
CA PHE A 87 -13.00 7.82 -0.69
C PHE A 87 -12.18 7.02 -1.71
N GLU A 88 -11.72 7.65 -2.78
CA GLU A 88 -10.88 6.99 -3.79
C GLU A 88 -9.61 6.40 -3.16
N ILE A 89 -8.84 7.22 -2.44
CA ILE A 89 -7.57 6.75 -1.89
C ILE A 89 -7.76 5.80 -0.72
N ASN A 90 -8.72 6.05 0.17
CA ASN A 90 -8.90 5.27 1.38
C ASN A 90 -9.64 3.95 1.13
N VAL A 91 -10.55 3.90 0.17
CA VAL A 91 -11.43 2.75 -0.05
C VAL A 91 -11.21 2.12 -1.41
N ILE A 92 -11.38 2.87 -2.49
CA ILE A 92 -11.31 2.30 -3.85
C ILE A 92 -9.91 1.77 -4.15
N GLY A 93 -8.86 2.49 -3.76
CA GLY A 93 -7.48 2.02 -3.93
C GLY A 93 -7.22 0.71 -3.21
N ALA A 94 -7.74 0.57 -1.99
CA ALA A 94 -7.60 -0.68 -1.23
C ALA A 94 -8.35 -1.84 -1.91
N VAL A 95 -9.56 -1.60 -2.38
CA VAL A 95 -10.35 -2.61 -3.12
C VAL A 95 -9.61 -3.04 -4.39
N LYS A 96 -9.09 -2.08 -5.15
CA LYS A 96 -8.32 -2.36 -6.36
C LYS A 96 -7.12 -3.26 -6.07
N ALA A 97 -6.36 -2.95 -5.03
CA ALA A 97 -5.20 -3.74 -4.63
C ALA A 97 -5.59 -5.15 -4.20
N ILE A 98 -6.64 -5.29 -3.41
CA ILE A 98 -7.12 -6.59 -2.94
C ILE A 98 -7.61 -7.44 -4.12
N GLN A 99 -8.38 -6.85 -5.03
CA GLN A 99 -8.86 -7.58 -6.22
C GLN A 99 -7.69 -8.08 -7.08
N LYS A 100 -6.66 -7.27 -7.25
CA LYS A 100 -5.48 -7.66 -8.03
C LYS A 100 -4.70 -8.78 -7.36
N TYR A 101 -4.46 -8.69 -6.06
CA TYR A 101 -3.52 -9.55 -5.36
C TYR A 101 -4.13 -10.69 -4.56
N LEU A 102 -5.45 -10.78 -4.46
CA LEU A 102 -6.10 -11.87 -3.71
C LEU A 102 -5.71 -13.26 -4.22
N PRO A 103 -5.64 -13.52 -5.55
CA PRO A 103 -5.18 -14.82 -6.03
C PRO A 103 -3.75 -15.17 -5.58
N ALA A 104 -2.85 -14.20 -5.57
CA ALA A 104 -1.48 -14.41 -5.12
C ALA A 104 -1.39 -14.65 -3.61
N LEU A 105 -2.24 -13.98 -2.83
CA LEU A 105 -2.36 -14.19 -1.39
C LEU A 105 -2.83 -15.61 -1.06
N LYS A 106 -3.77 -16.15 -1.83
CA LYS A 106 -4.28 -17.50 -1.61
C LYS A 106 -3.24 -18.59 -1.86
N LYS A 107 -2.18 -18.28 -2.60
CA LYS A 107 -1.08 -19.20 -2.88
C LYS A 107 0.00 -19.17 -1.81
N GLY A 108 -0.02 -18.17 -0.92
CA GLY A 108 0.94 -18.06 0.17
C GLY A 108 0.65 -19.05 1.29
N ASN A 109 1.67 -19.31 2.14
CA ASN A 109 1.52 -20.07 3.36
C ASN A 109 1.00 -19.12 4.44
N ASN A 110 -0.22 -19.34 4.94
CA ASN A 110 -0.87 -18.47 5.93
C ASN A 110 -1.03 -17.03 5.40
N PRO A 111 -1.77 -16.84 4.30
CA PRO A 111 -1.92 -15.51 3.72
C PRO A 111 -2.65 -14.55 4.66
N VAL A 112 -2.14 -13.32 4.76
CA VAL A 112 -2.72 -12.27 5.59
C VAL A 112 -2.81 -10.98 4.79
N SER A 113 -3.93 -10.29 4.91
CA SER A 113 -4.13 -8.97 4.30
C SER A 113 -4.42 -7.95 5.40
N TYR A 114 -3.68 -6.86 5.40
CA TYR A 114 -3.90 -5.74 6.31
C TYR A 114 -4.16 -4.47 5.52
N THR A 115 -5.19 -3.74 5.95
CA THR A 115 -5.49 -2.41 5.44
C THR A 115 -5.39 -1.44 6.59
N HIS A 116 -4.61 -0.38 6.41
CA HIS A 116 -4.45 0.67 7.40
C HIS A 116 -4.76 2.02 6.78
N LEU A 117 -5.68 2.75 7.41
CA LEU A 117 -6.00 4.12 7.01
C LEU A 117 -5.10 5.07 7.80
N THR A 118 -4.30 5.86 7.07
CA THR A 118 -3.43 6.85 7.70
C THR A 118 -4.23 8.10 7.98
N LEU A 119 -4.33 8.45 9.26
CA LEU A 119 -4.93 9.71 9.69
C LEU A 119 -3.80 10.68 10.03
N PRO A 120 -3.81 11.88 9.43
CA PRO A 120 -2.80 12.89 9.74
C PRO A 120 -2.91 13.40 11.17
#